data_fc94fcde527bb458cdb22c7d58a9eeee
#
_entry.id   fc94fcde527bb458cdb22c7d58a9eeee
#
_cell.length_a   1.000
_cell.length_b   1.000
_cell.length_c   1.000
_cell.angle_alpha   90.00
_cell.angle_beta   90.00
_cell.angle_gamma   90.00
#
_symmetry.space_group_name_H-M   'P 1'
#
loop_
_entity.id
_entity.type
_entity.pdbx_description
1 polymer ?
#
loop_
_entity_poly.entity_id
_entity_poly.type
_entity_poly.pdbx_seq_one_letter_code
_entity_poly.pdbx_strand_id
1 'polypeptide(L)'
;ASFLFNCYLPMENKETTEIDAIMIHHSGIYVFESKNYGGWIFGNERNAWWTQSLLGEGYSAQKERFYNPVWQNRTHIKYLRKKLGLFDGKIYSVIVFSDRCEFKM
;
A
#
# COMPACT_ATOMS: atom_id res chain seq x y z
N ALA A 1 -11.85 -8.99 16.01
CA ALA A 1 -10.72 -8.28 15.41
C ALA A 1 -10.73 -6.82 15.83
N SER A 2 -9.54 -6.22 15.93
CA SER A 2 -9.37 -4.81 16.23
C SER A 2 -8.75 -4.11 15.03
N PHE A 3 -9.18 -2.87 14.80
CA PHE A 3 -8.66 -2.04 13.71
C PHE A 3 -8.02 -0.78 14.25
N LEU A 4 -6.90 -0.38 13.65
CA LEU A 4 -6.25 0.90 13.87
C LEU A 4 -6.14 1.61 12.52
N PHE A 5 -6.40 2.91 12.49
CA PHE A 5 -6.35 3.70 11.27
C PHE A 5 -5.33 4.82 11.38
N ASN A 6 -4.72 5.16 10.26
CA ASN A 6 -3.79 6.29 10.15
C ASN A 6 -2.69 6.22 11.20
N CYS A 7 -1.97 5.11 11.22
CA CYS A 7 -0.89 4.89 12.17
C CYS A 7 0.43 5.45 11.63
N TYR A 8 1.09 6.27 12.43
CA TYR A 8 2.38 6.86 12.09
C TYR A 8 3.50 6.11 12.78
N LEU A 9 4.52 5.72 12.02
CA LEU A 9 5.68 5.01 12.54
C LEU A 9 6.96 5.81 12.28
N PRO A 10 7.87 5.89 13.26
CA PRO A 10 9.14 6.56 13.04
C PRO A 10 10.04 5.78 12.10
N MET A 11 10.73 6.52 11.23
CA MET A 11 11.75 5.99 10.32
C MET A 11 13.14 6.37 10.80
N GLU A 12 14.17 5.78 10.18
CA GLU A 12 15.56 5.98 10.56
C GLU A 12 16.05 7.42 10.39
N ASN A 13 15.48 8.16 9.45
CA ASN A 13 15.85 9.52 9.10
C ASN A 13 15.07 10.60 9.87
N LYS A 14 14.45 10.26 10.98
CA LYS A 14 13.57 11.12 11.79
C LYS A 14 12.25 11.50 11.11
N GLU A 15 11.98 10.96 9.93
CA GLU A 15 10.67 11.10 9.28
C GLU A 15 9.71 10.06 9.84
N THR A 16 8.45 10.15 9.43
CA THR A 16 7.44 9.16 9.77
C THR A 16 6.85 8.56 8.49
N THR A 17 6.38 7.34 8.58
CA THR A 17 5.56 6.73 7.54
C THR A 17 4.17 6.48 8.10
N GLU A 18 3.15 6.66 7.27
CA GLU A 18 1.76 6.44 7.66
C GLU A 18 1.26 5.11 7.09
N ILE A 19 0.69 4.30 7.97
CA ILE A 19 -0.02 3.09 7.59
C ILE A 19 -1.51 3.41 7.58
N ASP A 20 -2.19 3.15 6.47
CA ASP A 20 -3.61 3.48 6.31
C ASP A 20 -4.50 2.76 7.31
N ALA A 21 -4.31 1.47 7.46
CA ALA A 21 -5.06 0.67 8.42
C ALA A 21 -4.28 -0.58 8.82
N ILE A 22 -4.50 -1.00 10.04
CA ILE A 22 -3.97 -2.25 10.60
C ILE A 22 -5.14 -3.01 11.21
N MET A 23 -5.26 -4.29 10.84
CA MET A 23 -6.21 -5.20 11.51
C MET A 23 -5.42 -6.17 12.37
N ILE A 24 -5.83 -6.29 13.62
CA ILE A 24 -5.24 -7.24 14.56
C ILE A 24 -6.24 -8.36 14.79
N HIS A 25 -5.84 -9.56 14.47
CA HIS A 25 -6.66 -10.76 14.57
C HIS A 25 -5.80 -11.89 15.15
N HIS A 26 -6.44 -12.94 15.69
CA HIS A 26 -5.68 -14.07 16.25
C HIS A 26 -4.80 -14.78 15.22
N SER A 27 -5.14 -14.69 13.93
CA SER A 27 -4.35 -15.27 12.85
C SER A 27 -3.10 -14.44 12.49
N GLY A 28 -3.02 -13.19 12.93
CA GLY A 28 -1.90 -12.31 12.63
C GLY A 28 -2.29 -10.85 12.56
N ILE A 29 -1.36 -10.05 12.08
CA ILE A 29 -1.55 -8.63 11.84
C ILE A 29 -1.63 -8.41 10.34
N TYR A 30 -2.61 -7.63 9.91
CA TYR A 30 -2.84 -7.31 8.50
C TYR A 30 -2.61 -5.82 8.29
N VAL A 31 -1.65 -5.49 7.43
CA VAL A 31 -1.28 -4.10 7.13
C VAL A 31 -1.85 -3.74 5.78
N PHE A 32 -2.72 -2.73 5.74
CA PHE A 32 -3.45 -2.32 4.55
C PHE A 32 -2.84 -1.06 3.95
N GLU A 33 -2.61 -1.09 2.65
CA GLU A 33 -2.29 0.07 1.84
C GLU A 33 -3.43 0.27 0.85
N SER A 34 -4.07 1.43 0.90
CA SER A 34 -5.23 1.74 0.08
C SER A 34 -4.83 2.67 -1.05
N LYS A 35 -5.25 2.34 -2.26
CA LYS A 35 -5.02 3.16 -3.46
C LYS A 35 -6.34 3.43 -4.16
N ASN A 36 -6.73 4.69 -4.18
CA ASN A 36 -7.98 5.13 -4.79
C ASN A 36 -7.75 5.61 -6.22
N TYR A 37 -7.34 4.68 -7.09
CA TYR A 37 -7.14 4.96 -8.50
C TYR A 37 -8.25 4.34 -9.33
N GLY A 38 -8.69 5.06 -10.36
CA GLY A 38 -9.58 4.52 -11.38
C GLY A 38 -8.81 4.19 -12.65
N GLY A 39 -9.51 3.66 -13.67
CA GLY A 39 -8.91 3.36 -14.97
C GLY A 39 -8.02 2.13 -14.95
N TRP A 40 -6.99 2.15 -15.80
CA TRP A 40 -6.08 1.02 -15.97
C TRP A 40 -4.84 1.18 -15.11
N ILE A 41 -4.43 0.10 -14.46
CA ILE A 41 -3.22 0.06 -13.63
C ILE A 41 -2.22 -0.87 -14.32
N PHE A 42 -1.05 -0.33 -14.65
CA PHE A 42 0.06 -1.07 -15.24
C PHE A 42 1.19 -1.18 -14.23
N GLY A 43 1.71 -2.37 -14.05
CA GLY A 43 2.85 -2.58 -13.18
C GLY A 43 3.11 -4.05 -12.92
N ASN A 44 4.17 -4.33 -12.22
CA ASN A 44 4.46 -5.65 -11.68
C ASN A 44 5.30 -5.51 -10.41
N GLU A 45 5.48 -6.61 -9.70
CA GLU A 45 6.16 -6.61 -8.41
C GLU A 45 7.63 -6.20 -8.48
N ARG A 46 8.24 -6.24 -9.67
CA ARG A 46 9.66 -5.91 -9.87
C ARG A 46 9.91 -4.45 -10.20
N ASN A 47 8.86 -3.70 -10.53
CA ASN A 47 8.97 -2.30 -10.96
C ASN A 47 8.71 -1.36 -9.79
N ALA A 48 9.64 -0.43 -9.57
CA ALA A 48 9.47 0.60 -8.54
C ALA A 48 8.30 1.53 -8.85
N TRP A 49 8.00 1.74 -10.12
CA TRP A 49 6.97 2.66 -10.54
C TRP A 49 5.89 1.95 -11.36
N TRP A 50 4.67 2.17 -10.95
CA TRP A 50 3.48 1.73 -11.64
C TRP A 50 2.84 2.92 -12.33
N THR A 51 1.95 2.65 -13.29
CA THR A 51 1.30 3.70 -14.07
C THR A 51 -0.20 3.53 -14.00
N GLN A 52 -0.89 4.63 -13.71
CA GLN A 52 -2.32 4.75 -13.87
C GLN A 52 -2.61 5.41 -15.21
N SER A 53 -3.55 4.86 -15.98
CA SER A 53 -4.01 5.46 -17.22
C SER A 53 -5.51 5.71 -17.12
N LEU A 54 -5.88 6.98 -17.13
CA LEU A 54 -7.29 7.40 -17.20
C LEU A 54 -7.61 7.78 -18.62
N LEU A 55 -8.68 7.21 -19.17
CA LEU A 55 -9.25 7.68 -20.42
C LEU A 55 -10.09 8.92 -20.10
N GLY A 56 -9.55 10.09 -20.39
CA GLY A 56 -10.26 11.34 -20.21
C GLY A 56 -11.33 11.53 -21.29
N GLU A 57 -12.24 12.46 -21.04
CA GLU A 57 -13.14 12.94 -22.09
C GLU A 57 -12.31 13.58 -23.20
N GLY A 58 -12.52 13.12 -24.43
CA GLY A 58 -11.68 13.49 -25.54
C GLY A 58 -10.80 12.31 -25.93
N TYR A 59 -9.63 12.57 -26.46
CA TYR A 59 -8.88 11.54 -27.17
C TYR A 59 -7.50 11.26 -26.58
N SER A 60 -7.18 11.82 -25.42
CA SER A 60 -5.89 11.58 -24.78
C SER A 60 -6.08 10.92 -23.43
N ALA A 61 -5.38 9.80 -23.22
CA ALA A 61 -5.28 9.17 -21.93
C ALA A 61 -4.39 10.02 -21.02
N GLN A 62 -4.86 10.29 -19.82
CA GLN A 62 -4.02 10.88 -18.78
C GLN A 62 -3.27 9.77 -18.07
N LYS A 63 -1.96 9.91 -17.98
CA LYS A 63 -1.11 8.92 -17.33
C LYS A 63 -0.39 9.56 -16.16
N GLU A 64 -0.43 8.87 -15.03
CA GLU A 64 0.30 9.24 -13.84
C GLU A 64 1.09 8.04 -13.32
N ARG A 65 2.28 8.33 -12.79
CA ARG A 65 3.11 7.30 -12.17
C ARG A 65 2.94 7.37 -10.66
N PHE A 66 2.96 6.20 -10.03
CA PHE A 66 2.96 6.12 -8.58
C PHE A 66 3.89 5.01 -8.13
N TYR A 67 4.40 5.15 -6.92
CA TYR A 67 5.32 4.17 -6.36
C TYR A 67 4.62 2.84 -6.13
N ASN A 68 5.34 1.75 -6.38
CA ASN A 68 4.85 0.38 -6.23
C ASN A 68 4.28 0.19 -4.81
N PRO A 69 2.97 -0.01 -4.67
CA PRO A 69 2.34 -0.11 -3.35
C PRO A 69 2.74 -1.37 -2.59
N VAL A 70 3.16 -2.43 -3.28
CA VAL A 70 3.70 -3.63 -2.64
C VAL A 70 5.00 -3.30 -1.92
N TRP A 71 5.88 -2.52 -2.57
CA TRP A 71 7.14 -2.07 -1.95
C TRP A 71 6.88 -1.10 -0.81
N GLN A 72 5.94 -0.18 -1.01
CA GLN A 72 5.55 0.78 0.01
C GLN A 72 5.06 0.08 1.27
N ASN A 73 4.18 -0.90 1.11
CA ASN A 73 3.63 -1.63 2.25
C ASN A 73 4.65 -2.56 2.91
N ARG A 74 5.60 -3.08 2.13
CA ARG A 74 6.73 -3.83 2.67
C ARG A 74 7.57 -2.96 3.61
N THR A 75 7.78 -1.72 3.25
CA THR A 75 8.47 -0.75 4.12
C THR A 75 7.67 -0.46 5.38
N HIS A 76 6.35 -0.31 5.27
CA HIS A 76 5.46 -0.16 6.44
C HIS A 76 5.63 -1.33 7.41
N ILE A 77 5.64 -2.55 6.89
CA ILE A 77 5.78 -3.77 7.70
C ILE A 77 7.15 -3.81 8.38
N LYS A 78 8.20 -3.41 7.67
CA LYS A 78 9.54 -3.33 8.25
C LYS A 78 9.57 -2.44 9.51
N TYR A 79 9.00 -1.24 9.42
CA TYR A 79 8.98 -0.31 10.54
C TYR A 79 8.00 -0.72 11.64
N LEU A 80 6.90 -1.36 11.27
CA LEU A 80 5.98 -1.93 12.25
C LEU A 80 6.67 -3.02 13.09
N ARG A 81 7.41 -3.93 12.45
CA ARG A 81 8.16 -4.96 13.18
C ARG A 81 9.18 -4.35 14.13
N LYS A 82 9.87 -3.30 13.71
CA LYS A 82 10.79 -2.57 14.58
C LYS A 82 10.08 -2.01 15.83
N LYS A 83 8.90 -1.41 15.61
CA LYS A 83 8.12 -0.82 16.71
C LYS A 83 7.60 -1.88 17.67
N LEU A 84 7.22 -3.03 17.17
CA LEU A 84 6.69 -4.14 17.98
C LEU A 84 7.79 -4.92 18.72
N GLY A 85 9.05 -4.72 18.35
CA GLY A 85 10.19 -5.33 19.01
C GLY A 85 10.22 -6.85 18.89
N LEU A 86 9.90 -7.57 19.95
CA LEU A 86 10.02 -9.02 20.03
C LEU A 86 8.82 -9.78 19.42
N PHE A 87 7.92 -9.08 18.73
CA PHE A 87 6.79 -9.75 18.09
C PHE A 87 7.28 -10.69 16.99
N ASP A 88 6.96 -11.97 17.09
CA ASP A 88 7.35 -13.01 16.15
C ASP A 88 6.17 -13.55 15.33
N GLY A 89 4.99 -12.99 15.50
CA GLY A 89 3.80 -13.41 14.77
C GLY A 89 3.83 -13.00 13.31
N LYS A 90 2.84 -13.48 12.57
CA LYS A 90 2.72 -13.18 11.14
C LYS A 90 2.18 -11.78 10.90
N ILE A 91 2.77 -11.10 9.92
CA ILE A 91 2.28 -9.81 9.43
C ILE A 91 2.05 -9.95 7.94
N TYR A 92 0.81 -9.68 7.52
CA TYR A 92 0.38 -9.81 6.14
C TYR A 92 0.23 -8.46 5.48
N SER A 93 0.65 -8.37 4.22
CA SER A 93 0.49 -7.18 3.40
C SER A 93 -0.79 -7.30 2.58
N VAL A 94 -1.66 -6.31 2.65
CA VAL A 94 -2.90 -6.25 1.87
C VAL A 94 -2.95 -4.93 1.13
N ILE A 95 -2.99 -4.99 -0.19
CA ILE A 95 -3.11 -3.81 -1.04
C ILE A 95 -4.54 -3.76 -1.56
N VAL A 96 -5.23 -2.66 -1.29
CA VAL A 96 -6.62 -2.47 -1.68
C VAL A 96 -6.71 -1.38 -2.72
N PHE A 97 -7.29 -1.72 -3.87
CA PHE A 97 -7.56 -0.76 -4.94
C PHE A 97 -9.05 -0.48 -5.03
N SER A 98 -9.37 0.68 -5.62
CA SER A 98 -10.76 1.01 -5.93
C SER A 98 -11.33 -0.01 -6.93
N ASP A 99 -12.62 -0.31 -6.80
CA ASP A 99 -13.35 -1.16 -7.76
C ASP A 99 -13.47 -0.53 -9.15
N ARG A 100 -13.09 0.76 -9.29
CA ARG A 100 -13.08 1.47 -10.58
C ARG A 100 -11.82 1.20 -11.40
N CYS A 101 -10.87 0.45 -10.89
CA CYS A 101 -9.63 0.17 -11.62
C CYS A 101 -9.65 -1.20 -12.27
N GLU A 102 -8.84 -1.35 -13.32
CA GLU A 102 -8.60 -2.61 -14.02
C GLU A 102 -7.09 -2.81 -14.15
N PHE A 103 -6.62 -4.00 -13.77
CA PHE A 103 -5.18 -4.29 -13.81
C PHE A 103 -4.77 -4.82 -15.17
N LYS A 104 -3.69 -4.24 -15.70
CA LYS A 104 -3.01 -4.65 -16.93
C LYS A 104 -1.58 -5.05 -16.60
N MET A 105 -1.45 -6.26 -16.11
CA MET A 105 -0.16 -6.76 -15.62
C MET A 105 0.34 -7.95 -16.43
#